data_833ab56791e40108614007b87e0cc34f
#
_entry.id   833ab56791e40108614007b87e0cc34f
#
_cell.length_a   1.000
_cell.length_b   1.000
_cell.length_c   1.000
_cell.angle_alpha   90.00
_cell.angle_beta   90.00
_cell.angle_gamma   90.00
#
_symmetry.space_group_name_H-M   'P 1'
#
loop_
_entity.id
_entity.type
_entity.pdbx_description
1 polymer ?
#
loop_
_entity_poly.entity_id
_entity_poly.type
_entity_poly.pdbx_seq_one_letter_code
_entity_poly.pdbx_strand_id
1 'polypeptide(L)'
;MKYLRLISALLLGTMFTACNTPQQLYEAQEYDQVIQQLAPKICAGDMNAKRINLVAASYHKANQADHERIQALKATGQPEVWPEIYQRYCSMKGRNEALKCFPRKVKRGMNYVKLDIDDDMMAARNKAESFLVARIKQLLGTGTKADAEIADKYIEQLKNTNQENPQLLNLQLKQAMYVADKVELGVVSDYDLPEGFVEALFDFSINELPTGIAQIYVSKNPSFAYVVVDKLSVTPVRLDEVTFKESNGNKMVEVTDYTQKKTATVSGTIEYFPKCECRFYSVPFEVTSAFKNDYTTIKGDREACSAETLSRLNSKPVPVPTDESLLVDAAKKLNDLIAAELRK
;
A
#
# COMPACT_ATOMS: atom_id res chain seq x y z
N MET A 1 28.11 -43.10 43.69
CA MET A 1 27.67 -41.88 42.96
C MET A 1 28.17 -42.04 41.54
N LYS A 2 27.30 -42.53 40.63
CA LYS A 2 27.65 -42.89 39.26
C LYS A 2 27.12 -41.82 38.33
N TYR A 3 28.01 -41.11 37.66
CA TYR A 3 27.68 -40.16 36.60
C TYR A 3 27.12 -40.88 35.37
N LEU A 4 25.86 -40.70 35.11
CA LEU A 4 25.20 -41.14 33.89
C LEU A 4 25.53 -40.12 32.80
N ARG A 5 26.45 -40.42 31.92
CA ARG A 5 26.76 -39.66 30.72
C ARG A 5 25.65 -39.90 29.70
N LEU A 6 24.72 -38.97 29.64
CA LEU A 6 23.79 -38.84 28.51
C LEU A 6 24.57 -38.27 27.32
N ILE A 7 24.94 -39.13 26.41
CA ILE A 7 25.45 -38.79 25.09
C ILE A 7 24.24 -38.29 24.30
N SER A 8 24.04 -36.97 24.27
CA SER A 8 23.18 -36.34 23.30
C SER A 8 23.83 -36.50 21.93
N ALA A 9 23.37 -37.49 21.18
CA ALA A 9 23.64 -37.62 19.78
C ALA A 9 23.03 -36.40 19.07
N LEU A 10 23.85 -35.38 18.82
CA LEU A 10 23.57 -34.28 17.94
C LEU A 10 23.45 -34.86 16.52
N LEU A 11 22.23 -35.22 16.14
CA LEU A 11 21.88 -35.46 14.75
C LEU A 11 22.06 -34.14 14.01
N LEU A 12 23.29 -33.86 13.60
CA LEU A 12 23.58 -32.97 12.50
C LEU A 12 22.90 -33.60 11.27
N GLY A 13 21.67 -33.23 11.05
CA GLY A 13 21.00 -33.37 9.77
C GLY A 13 21.80 -32.56 8.76
N THR A 14 22.89 -33.11 8.25
CA THR A 14 23.44 -32.70 6.98
C THR A 14 22.31 -32.89 6.00
N MET A 15 21.64 -31.78 5.62
CA MET A 15 20.89 -31.74 4.38
C MET A 15 21.89 -32.03 3.26
N PHE A 16 22.13 -33.33 3.01
CA PHE A 16 22.57 -33.76 1.72
C PHE A 16 21.50 -33.29 0.76
N THR A 17 21.73 -32.16 0.10
CA THR A 17 21.13 -31.90 -1.21
C THR A 17 21.66 -33.04 -2.09
N ALA A 18 21.01 -34.19 -1.96
CA ALA A 18 21.23 -35.29 -2.89
C ALA A 18 20.93 -34.68 -4.25
N CYS A 19 21.95 -34.53 -5.10
CA CYS A 19 21.79 -34.14 -6.47
C CYS A 19 20.99 -35.26 -7.15
N ASN A 20 19.65 -35.23 -6.99
CA ASN A 20 18.78 -36.21 -7.63
C ASN A 20 19.03 -36.14 -9.12
N THR A 21 19.28 -37.31 -9.70
CA THR A 21 19.43 -37.40 -11.15
C THR A 21 18.09 -37.02 -11.80
N PRO A 22 18.12 -36.47 -13.03
CA PRO A 22 16.86 -36.15 -13.73
C PRO A 22 15.92 -37.34 -13.85
N GLN A 23 16.41 -38.55 -13.90
CA GLN A 23 15.62 -39.77 -13.92
C GLN A 23 14.91 -40.01 -12.58
N GLN A 24 15.59 -39.81 -11.45
CA GLN A 24 15.00 -39.95 -10.12
C GLN A 24 13.91 -38.85 -9.89
N LEU A 25 14.17 -37.65 -10.34
CA LEU A 25 13.17 -36.57 -10.28
C LEU A 25 11.91 -36.91 -11.13
N TYR A 26 12.10 -37.49 -12.29
CA TYR A 26 10.96 -37.92 -13.13
C TYR A 26 10.14 -39.03 -12.47
N GLU A 27 10.80 -40.00 -11.85
CA GLU A 27 10.18 -41.10 -11.10
C GLU A 27 9.46 -40.58 -9.85
N ALA A 28 9.99 -39.53 -9.21
CA ALA A 28 9.36 -38.81 -8.11
C ALA A 28 8.23 -37.84 -8.56
N GLN A 29 7.93 -37.78 -9.87
CA GLN A 29 6.95 -36.87 -10.48
C GLN A 29 7.30 -35.37 -10.35
N GLU A 30 8.55 -35.04 -10.06
CA GLU A 30 9.07 -33.68 -9.97
C GLU A 30 9.42 -33.14 -11.38
N TYR A 31 8.44 -33.13 -12.26
CA TYR A 31 8.63 -32.84 -13.69
C TYR A 31 9.22 -31.47 -13.97
N ASP A 32 8.85 -30.46 -13.21
CA ASP A 32 9.37 -29.10 -13.36
C ASP A 32 10.86 -29.06 -13.06
N GLN A 33 11.33 -29.78 -12.06
CA GLN A 33 12.76 -29.86 -11.74
C GLN A 33 13.55 -30.58 -12.83
N VAL A 34 12.97 -31.61 -13.46
CA VAL A 34 13.57 -32.26 -14.65
C VAL A 34 13.79 -31.26 -15.76
N ILE A 35 12.75 -30.47 -16.07
CA ILE A 35 12.82 -29.45 -17.12
C ILE A 35 13.85 -28.38 -16.76
N GLN A 36 13.86 -27.88 -15.53
CA GLN A 36 14.81 -26.88 -15.05
C GLN A 36 16.27 -27.35 -15.14
N GLN A 37 16.54 -28.63 -14.85
CA GLN A 37 17.91 -29.19 -14.92
C GLN A 37 18.37 -29.44 -16.35
N LEU A 38 17.49 -29.90 -17.23
CA LEU A 38 17.86 -30.36 -18.56
C LEU A 38 17.67 -29.36 -19.67
N ALA A 39 16.66 -28.48 -19.58
CA ALA A 39 16.36 -27.53 -20.65
C ALA A 39 17.56 -26.60 -20.96
N PRO A 40 18.29 -26.01 -19.98
CA PRO A 40 19.46 -25.19 -20.27
C PRO A 40 20.55 -25.94 -21.03
N LYS A 41 20.76 -27.25 -20.75
CA LYS A 41 21.75 -28.08 -21.43
C LYS A 41 21.40 -28.33 -22.89
N ILE A 42 20.10 -28.58 -23.17
CA ILE A 42 19.59 -28.76 -24.54
C ILE A 42 19.66 -27.44 -25.31
N CYS A 43 19.38 -26.31 -24.68
CA CYS A 43 19.56 -24.99 -25.26
C CYS A 43 21.02 -24.68 -25.60
N ALA A 44 21.96 -25.18 -24.80
CA ALA A 44 23.41 -25.07 -25.05
C ALA A 44 23.93 -26.05 -26.10
N GLY A 45 23.06 -26.87 -26.72
CA GLY A 45 23.44 -27.78 -27.80
C GLY A 45 23.62 -29.27 -27.41
N ASP A 46 23.24 -29.68 -26.20
CA ASP A 46 23.22 -31.08 -25.79
C ASP A 46 22.07 -31.82 -26.48
N MET A 47 22.40 -32.56 -27.52
CA MET A 47 21.42 -33.31 -28.32
C MET A 47 21.29 -34.78 -27.88
N ASN A 48 21.54 -35.07 -26.60
CA ASN A 48 21.33 -36.39 -26.06
C ASN A 48 19.84 -36.79 -26.08
N ALA A 49 19.53 -37.82 -26.88
CA ALA A 49 18.17 -38.30 -27.11
C ALA A 49 17.44 -38.70 -25.81
N LYS A 50 18.17 -39.33 -24.84
CA LYS A 50 17.54 -39.70 -23.55
C LYS A 50 17.10 -38.47 -22.76
N ARG A 51 17.94 -37.44 -22.71
CA ARG A 51 17.59 -36.18 -22.03
C ARG A 51 16.44 -35.46 -22.70
N ILE A 52 16.46 -35.40 -24.03
CA ILE A 52 15.36 -34.80 -24.81
C ILE A 52 14.05 -35.53 -24.55
N ASN A 53 14.07 -36.85 -24.58
CA ASN A 53 12.86 -37.66 -24.33
C ASN A 53 12.34 -37.46 -22.88
N LEU A 54 13.26 -37.36 -21.91
CA LEU A 54 12.89 -37.16 -20.51
C LEU A 54 12.22 -35.76 -20.31
N VAL A 55 12.77 -34.72 -20.93
CA VAL A 55 12.16 -33.38 -20.91
C VAL A 55 10.80 -33.40 -21.62
N ALA A 56 10.69 -34.07 -22.78
CA ALA A 56 9.43 -34.21 -23.50
C ALA A 56 8.35 -34.87 -22.64
N ALA A 57 8.66 -36.01 -22.04
CA ALA A 57 7.74 -36.74 -21.18
C ALA A 57 7.35 -35.90 -19.95
N SER A 58 8.31 -35.22 -19.32
CA SER A 58 8.05 -34.32 -18.17
C SER A 58 7.13 -33.17 -18.56
N TYR A 59 7.40 -32.50 -19.69
CA TYR A 59 6.57 -31.41 -20.20
C TYR A 59 5.12 -31.80 -20.41
N HIS A 60 4.90 -32.95 -21.11
CA HIS A 60 3.53 -33.42 -21.39
C HIS A 60 2.79 -33.82 -20.11
N LYS A 61 3.45 -34.60 -19.23
CA LYS A 61 2.82 -35.06 -17.97
C LYS A 61 2.50 -33.89 -17.03
N ALA A 62 3.42 -32.95 -16.87
CA ALA A 62 3.20 -31.79 -16.00
C ALA A 62 2.04 -30.91 -16.52
N ASN A 63 2.02 -30.63 -17.83
CA ASN A 63 0.93 -29.82 -18.41
C ASN A 63 -0.42 -30.53 -18.35
N GLN A 64 -0.46 -31.84 -18.56
CA GLN A 64 -1.67 -32.62 -18.42
C GLN A 64 -2.18 -32.60 -16.97
N ALA A 65 -1.32 -32.84 -16.00
CA ALA A 65 -1.69 -32.80 -14.58
C ALA A 65 -2.21 -31.43 -14.16
N ASP A 66 -1.55 -30.34 -14.61
CA ASP A 66 -2.03 -28.99 -14.32
C ASP A 66 -3.37 -28.69 -15.00
N HIS A 67 -3.55 -29.11 -16.25
CA HIS A 67 -4.81 -28.93 -16.95
C HIS A 67 -5.98 -29.64 -16.23
N GLU A 68 -5.78 -30.91 -15.89
CA GLU A 68 -6.77 -31.70 -15.14
C GLU A 68 -7.10 -31.08 -13.79
N ARG A 69 -6.08 -30.62 -13.07
CA ARG A 69 -6.26 -29.97 -11.78
C ARG A 69 -6.98 -28.62 -11.91
N ILE A 70 -6.63 -27.80 -12.90
CA ILE A 70 -7.34 -26.53 -13.19
C ILE A 70 -8.83 -26.80 -13.47
N GLN A 71 -9.15 -27.80 -14.27
CA GLN A 71 -10.55 -28.15 -14.56
C GLN A 71 -11.29 -28.60 -13.29
N ALA A 72 -10.66 -29.45 -12.48
CA ALA A 72 -11.24 -29.89 -11.21
C ALA A 72 -11.48 -28.70 -10.26
N LEU A 73 -10.54 -27.78 -10.14
CA LEU A 73 -10.67 -26.58 -9.31
C LEU A 73 -11.77 -25.65 -9.84
N LYS A 74 -11.80 -25.38 -11.15
CA LYS A 74 -12.87 -24.56 -11.75
C LYS A 74 -14.26 -25.16 -11.53
N ALA A 75 -14.39 -26.49 -11.54
CA ALA A 75 -15.64 -27.18 -11.29
C ALA A 75 -16.19 -27.01 -9.87
N THR A 76 -15.35 -26.67 -8.87
CA THR A 76 -15.81 -26.38 -7.50
C THR A 76 -16.62 -25.10 -7.40
N GLY A 77 -16.41 -24.14 -8.30
CA GLY A 77 -17.03 -22.81 -8.28
C GLY A 77 -16.58 -21.93 -7.12
N GLN A 78 -15.64 -22.37 -6.31
CA GLN A 78 -15.20 -21.67 -5.10
C GLN A 78 -14.18 -20.58 -5.42
N PRO A 79 -14.27 -19.37 -4.81
CA PRO A 79 -13.35 -18.28 -5.10
C PRO A 79 -11.93 -18.50 -4.55
N GLU A 80 -11.77 -19.28 -3.50
CA GLU A 80 -10.48 -19.59 -2.86
C GLU A 80 -9.53 -20.43 -3.71
N VAL A 81 -10.02 -21.05 -4.77
CA VAL A 81 -9.18 -21.87 -5.67
C VAL A 81 -8.42 -21.07 -6.72
N TRP A 82 -8.78 -19.80 -6.93
CA TRP A 82 -8.21 -19.00 -8.01
C TRP A 82 -6.70 -18.70 -7.84
N PRO A 83 -6.15 -18.50 -6.65
CA PRO A 83 -4.70 -18.39 -6.48
C PRO A 83 -3.95 -19.65 -6.94
N GLU A 84 -4.47 -20.86 -6.65
CA GLU A 84 -3.89 -22.12 -7.12
C GLU A 84 -4.00 -22.24 -8.65
N ILE A 85 -5.15 -21.91 -9.23
CA ILE A 85 -5.35 -21.93 -10.68
C ILE A 85 -4.35 -21.01 -11.39
N TYR A 86 -4.19 -19.77 -10.90
CA TYR A 86 -3.22 -18.83 -11.46
C TYR A 86 -1.78 -19.35 -11.38
N GLN A 87 -1.39 -19.92 -10.25
CA GLN A 87 -0.06 -20.48 -10.05
C GLN A 87 0.22 -21.64 -11.02
N ARG A 88 -0.77 -22.48 -11.29
CA ARG A 88 -0.64 -23.55 -12.30
C ARG A 88 -0.46 -23.00 -13.71
N TYR A 89 -1.20 -21.97 -14.09
CA TYR A 89 -0.95 -21.29 -15.37
C TYR A 89 0.45 -20.67 -15.44
N CYS A 90 0.95 -20.09 -14.35
CA CYS A 90 2.34 -19.60 -14.29
C CYS A 90 3.36 -20.73 -14.50
N SER A 91 3.15 -21.92 -13.91
CA SER A 91 3.99 -23.09 -14.12
C SER A 91 3.96 -23.55 -15.58
N MET A 92 2.78 -23.64 -16.20
CA MET A 92 2.62 -23.99 -17.63
C MET A 92 3.34 -22.98 -18.54
N LYS A 93 3.21 -21.67 -18.24
CA LYS A 93 3.93 -20.61 -18.97
C LYS A 93 5.46 -20.73 -18.78
N GLY A 94 5.92 -20.96 -17.56
CA GLY A 94 7.34 -21.19 -17.25
C GLY A 94 7.93 -22.36 -18.07
N ARG A 95 7.20 -23.47 -18.20
CA ARG A 95 7.62 -24.60 -19.06
C ARG A 95 7.68 -24.22 -20.53
N ASN A 96 6.70 -23.48 -21.04
CA ASN A 96 6.75 -22.96 -22.41
C ASN A 96 7.99 -22.08 -22.66
N GLU A 97 8.32 -21.17 -21.74
CA GLU A 97 9.48 -20.32 -21.86
C GLU A 97 10.79 -21.11 -21.76
N ALA A 98 10.88 -22.10 -20.86
CA ALA A 98 12.06 -22.98 -20.73
C ALA A 98 12.38 -23.74 -22.03
N LEU A 99 11.36 -24.07 -22.82
CA LEU A 99 11.53 -24.77 -24.09
C LEU A 99 11.63 -23.82 -25.30
N LYS A 100 11.56 -22.50 -25.09
CA LYS A 100 11.57 -21.53 -26.21
C LYS A 100 12.82 -21.58 -27.05
N CYS A 101 13.97 -21.80 -26.41
CA CYS A 101 15.30 -21.90 -27.08
C CYS A 101 15.56 -23.22 -27.81
N PHE A 102 14.70 -24.24 -27.64
CA PHE A 102 14.93 -25.55 -28.28
C PHE A 102 14.90 -25.43 -29.81
N PRO A 103 15.82 -26.14 -30.51
CA PRO A 103 15.84 -26.20 -31.97
C PRO A 103 14.51 -26.73 -32.53
N ARG A 104 14.09 -26.24 -33.68
CA ARG A 104 12.81 -26.65 -34.33
C ARG A 104 12.71 -28.17 -34.51
N LYS A 105 13.84 -28.83 -34.85
CA LYS A 105 13.89 -30.29 -35.01
C LYS A 105 13.59 -31.02 -33.70
N VAL A 106 14.14 -30.54 -32.59
CA VAL A 106 13.88 -31.09 -31.24
C VAL A 106 12.41 -30.89 -30.88
N LYS A 107 11.87 -29.68 -31.01
CA LYS A 107 10.45 -29.38 -30.76
C LYS A 107 9.52 -30.28 -31.53
N ARG A 108 9.83 -30.52 -32.82
CA ARG A 108 9.02 -31.42 -33.67
C ARG A 108 9.09 -32.85 -33.17
N GLY A 109 10.29 -33.34 -32.78
CA GLY A 109 10.47 -34.69 -32.25
C GLY A 109 9.80 -34.91 -30.89
N MET A 110 9.61 -33.84 -30.11
CA MET A 110 8.90 -33.85 -28.82
C MET A 110 7.37 -33.72 -28.96
N ASN A 111 6.83 -33.56 -30.15
CA ASN A 111 5.43 -33.14 -30.36
C ASN A 111 5.07 -31.90 -29.52
N TYR A 112 6.02 -30.95 -29.44
CA TYR A 112 5.81 -29.74 -28.68
C TYR A 112 4.71 -28.87 -29.32
N VAL A 113 3.70 -28.54 -28.52
CA VAL A 113 2.67 -27.55 -28.85
C VAL A 113 2.80 -26.41 -27.86
N LYS A 114 2.98 -25.21 -28.39
CA LYS A 114 2.93 -23.99 -27.55
C LYS A 114 1.51 -23.85 -27.01
N LEU A 115 1.39 -23.79 -25.69
CA LEU A 115 0.08 -23.56 -25.06
C LEU A 115 -0.28 -22.08 -25.18
N ASP A 116 -1.46 -21.80 -25.68
CA ASP A 116 -2.04 -20.47 -25.70
C ASP A 116 -2.93 -20.32 -24.46
N ILE A 117 -2.34 -19.77 -23.40
CA ILE A 117 -2.96 -19.69 -22.08
C ILE A 117 -2.91 -18.27 -21.50
N ASP A 118 -2.48 -17.27 -22.28
CA ASP A 118 -2.23 -15.92 -21.76
C ASP A 118 -3.53 -15.27 -21.29
N ASP A 119 -4.63 -15.40 -22.03
CA ASP A 119 -5.94 -14.84 -21.65
C ASP A 119 -6.52 -15.54 -20.41
N ASP A 120 -6.46 -16.87 -20.38
CA ASP A 120 -6.91 -17.67 -19.23
C ASP A 120 -6.10 -17.36 -17.97
N MET A 121 -4.79 -17.20 -18.12
CA MET A 121 -3.89 -16.86 -17.03
C MET A 121 -4.21 -15.46 -16.49
N MET A 122 -4.46 -14.47 -17.37
CA MET A 122 -4.83 -13.12 -16.96
C MET A 122 -6.19 -13.11 -16.25
N ALA A 123 -7.18 -13.85 -16.75
CA ALA A 123 -8.47 -13.97 -16.09
C ALA A 123 -8.37 -14.64 -14.71
N ALA A 124 -7.52 -15.68 -14.59
CA ALA A 124 -7.24 -16.32 -13.31
C ALA A 124 -6.53 -15.39 -12.32
N ARG A 125 -5.56 -14.58 -12.80
CA ARG A 125 -4.89 -13.56 -12.01
C ARG A 125 -5.87 -12.58 -11.40
N ASN A 126 -6.75 -11.99 -12.22
CA ASN A 126 -7.71 -11.00 -11.77
C ASN A 126 -8.67 -11.56 -10.69
N LYS A 127 -9.11 -12.81 -10.85
CA LYS A 127 -9.95 -13.50 -9.87
C LYS A 127 -9.18 -13.82 -8.58
N ALA A 128 -7.93 -14.25 -8.71
CA ALA A 128 -7.05 -14.50 -7.57
C ALA A 128 -6.81 -13.22 -6.75
N GLU A 129 -6.48 -12.11 -7.42
CA GLU A 129 -6.31 -10.80 -6.77
C GLU A 129 -7.58 -10.37 -6.03
N SER A 130 -8.72 -10.47 -6.70
CA SER A 130 -10.02 -10.08 -6.11
C SER A 130 -10.32 -10.89 -4.85
N PHE A 131 -10.11 -12.21 -4.89
CA PHE A 131 -10.29 -13.09 -3.72
C PHE A 131 -9.31 -12.74 -2.60
N LEU A 132 -8.02 -12.61 -2.90
CA LEU A 132 -6.98 -12.34 -1.91
C LEU A 132 -7.22 -11.02 -1.21
N VAL A 133 -7.51 -9.95 -1.95
CA VAL A 133 -7.84 -8.64 -1.40
C VAL A 133 -9.06 -8.71 -0.49
N ALA A 134 -10.13 -9.37 -0.92
CA ALA A 134 -11.35 -9.51 -0.11
C ALA A 134 -11.07 -10.29 1.18
N ARG A 135 -10.31 -11.39 1.10
CA ARG A 135 -9.96 -12.21 2.27
C ARG A 135 -9.08 -11.48 3.26
N ILE A 136 -8.07 -10.75 2.79
CA ILE A 136 -7.20 -9.92 3.63
C ILE A 136 -8.05 -8.84 4.35
N LYS A 137 -8.91 -8.12 3.61
CA LYS A 137 -9.79 -7.11 4.20
C LYS A 137 -10.73 -7.69 5.26
N GLN A 138 -11.27 -8.87 5.01
CA GLN A 138 -12.12 -9.57 5.97
C GLN A 138 -11.35 -9.87 7.27
N LEU A 139 -10.14 -10.43 7.17
CA LEU A 139 -9.30 -10.74 8.32
C LEU A 139 -8.89 -9.48 9.07
N LEU A 140 -8.38 -8.47 8.37
CA LEU A 140 -7.99 -7.21 9.00
C LEU A 140 -9.18 -6.40 9.55
N GLY A 141 -10.39 -6.67 9.05
CA GLY A 141 -11.63 -6.05 9.54
C GLY A 141 -12.03 -6.49 10.96
N THR A 142 -11.52 -7.62 11.45
CA THR A 142 -11.76 -8.09 12.83
C THR A 142 -10.97 -7.26 13.86
N GLY A 143 -9.88 -6.62 13.45
CA GLY A 143 -9.01 -5.84 14.32
C GLY A 143 -8.18 -6.67 15.30
N THR A 144 -8.11 -7.99 15.16
CA THR A 144 -7.36 -8.86 16.06
C THR A 144 -5.96 -9.17 15.56
N LYS A 145 -4.98 -9.28 16.46
CA LYS A 145 -3.61 -9.68 16.13
C LYS A 145 -3.56 -11.05 15.46
N ALA A 146 -4.35 -12.01 15.96
CA ALA A 146 -4.39 -13.37 15.41
C ALA A 146 -4.84 -13.41 13.94
N ASP A 147 -5.89 -12.66 13.59
CA ASP A 147 -6.36 -12.58 12.21
C ASP A 147 -5.38 -11.80 11.32
N ALA A 148 -4.69 -10.79 11.86
CA ALA A 148 -3.64 -10.07 11.15
C ALA A 148 -2.43 -10.97 10.83
N GLU A 149 -2.03 -11.86 11.75
CA GLU A 149 -1.00 -12.89 11.50
C GLU A 149 -1.44 -13.90 10.43
N ILE A 150 -2.73 -14.23 10.38
CA ILE A 150 -3.28 -15.07 9.30
C ILE A 150 -3.31 -14.30 7.97
N ALA A 151 -3.65 -13.01 7.99
CA ALA A 151 -3.68 -12.16 6.81
C ALA A 151 -2.33 -12.06 6.11
N ASP A 152 -1.22 -12.13 6.85
CA ASP A 152 0.14 -12.07 6.32
C ASP A 152 0.37 -13.09 5.20
N LYS A 153 -0.11 -14.32 5.35
CA LYS A 153 0.00 -15.37 4.33
C LYS A 153 -0.71 -15.01 3.03
N TYR A 154 -1.87 -14.35 3.13
CA TYR A 154 -2.63 -13.91 1.96
C TYR A 154 -2.01 -12.67 1.31
N ILE A 155 -1.38 -11.80 2.10
CA ILE A 155 -0.61 -10.66 1.62
C ILE A 155 0.58 -11.14 0.79
N GLU A 156 1.34 -12.12 1.28
CA GLU A 156 2.44 -12.74 0.52
C GLU A 156 1.93 -13.40 -0.79
N GLN A 157 0.80 -14.06 -0.75
CA GLN A 157 0.19 -14.61 -1.96
C GLN A 157 -0.23 -13.50 -2.95
N LEU A 158 -0.82 -12.40 -2.47
CA LEU A 158 -1.18 -11.26 -3.30
C LEU A 158 0.06 -10.62 -3.94
N LYS A 159 1.11 -10.43 -3.17
CA LYS A 159 2.41 -9.93 -3.65
C LYS A 159 3.00 -10.80 -4.75
N ASN A 160 2.99 -12.13 -4.57
CA ASN A 160 3.45 -13.09 -5.57
C ASN A 160 2.54 -13.15 -6.81
N THR A 161 1.25 -12.81 -6.65
CA THR A 161 0.29 -12.76 -7.76
C THR A 161 0.43 -11.45 -8.54
N ASN A 162 0.56 -10.33 -7.85
CA ASN A 162 0.70 -8.99 -8.42
C ASN A 162 1.39 -8.04 -7.44
N GLN A 163 2.69 -7.87 -7.60
CA GLN A 163 3.49 -6.96 -6.77
C GLN A 163 3.09 -5.48 -6.95
N GLU A 164 2.47 -5.13 -8.07
CA GLU A 164 2.02 -3.78 -8.40
C GLU A 164 0.54 -3.54 -8.03
N ASN A 165 -0.08 -4.45 -7.28
CA ASN A 165 -1.47 -4.28 -6.86
C ASN A 165 -1.61 -2.99 -6.04
N PRO A 166 -2.50 -2.05 -6.42
CA PRO A 166 -2.58 -0.73 -5.79
C PRO A 166 -3.04 -0.78 -4.32
N GLN A 167 -3.62 -1.88 -3.86
CA GLN A 167 -4.06 -2.04 -2.48
C GLN A 167 -3.02 -2.76 -1.61
N LEU A 168 -1.98 -3.35 -2.21
CA LEU A 168 -1.02 -4.19 -1.49
C LEU A 168 -0.36 -3.42 -0.33
N LEU A 169 0.10 -2.21 -0.61
CA LEU A 169 0.75 -1.36 0.39
C LEU A 169 -0.16 -1.10 1.60
N ASN A 170 -1.38 -0.63 1.35
CA ASN A 170 -2.32 -0.30 2.43
C ASN A 170 -2.67 -1.54 3.27
N LEU A 171 -2.79 -2.71 2.64
CA LEU A 171 -3.06 -3.97 3.34
C LEU A 171 -1.86 -4.41 4.20
N GLN A 172 -0.63 -4.24 3.71
CA GLN A 172 0.59 -4.52 4.48
C GLN A 172 0.74 -3.58 5.68
N LEU A 173 0.49 -2.28 5.48
CA LEU A 173 0.54 -1.30 6.55
C LEU A 173 -0.49 -1.62 7.65
N LYS A 174 -1.73 -1.90 7.26
CA LYS A 174 -2.79 -2.23 8.19
C LYS A 174 -2.48 -3.53 8.95
N GLN A 175 -1.96 -4.54 8.29
CA GLN A 175 -1.52 -5.79 8.90
C GLN A 175 -0.40 -5.54 9.92
N ALA A 176 0.63 -4.77 9.53
CA ALA A 176 1.75 -4.43 10.41
C ALA A 176 1.30 -3.69 11.67
N MET A 177 0.30 -2.81 11.57
CA MET A 177 -0.28 -2.09 12.71
C MET A 177 -0.94 -3.02 13.71
N TYR A 178 -1.72 -4.01 13.26
CA TYR A 178 -2.40 -4.95 14.17
C TYR A 178 -1.46 -5.96 14.81
N VAL A 179 -0.35 -6.30 14.16
CA VAL A 179 0.67 -7.21 14.71
C VAL A 179 1.64 -6.48 15.64
N ALA A 180 1.82 -5.17 15.47
CA ALA A 180 2.69 -4.37 16.32
C ALA A 180 2.10 -4.23 17.74
N ASP A 181 2.92 -4.43 18.76
CA ASP A 181 2.52 -4.14 20.15
C ASP A 181 2.41 -2.63 20.39
N LYS A 182 3.13 -1.83 19.60
CA LYS A 182 3.11 -0.36 19.59
C LYS A 182 3.41 0.16 18.18
N VAL A 183 2.80 1.29 17.84
CA VAL A 183 3.09 2.05 16.61
C VAL A 183 3.94 3.26 16.98
N GLU A 184 5.11 3.35 16.41
CA GLU A 184 6.02 4.49 16.60
C GLU A 184 6.01 5.34 15.36
N LEU A 185 5.66 6.62 15.53
CA LEU A 185 5.66 7.64 14.50
C LEU A 185 6.74 8.67 14.82
N GLY A 186 7.33 9.26 13.81
CA GLY A 186 8.29 10.35 13.95
C GLY A 186 8.01 11.47 12.97
N VAL A 187 8.59 12.62 13.21
CA VAL A 187 8.61 13.73 12.28
C VAL A 187 10.06 14.11 11.96
N VAL A 188 10.31 14.39 10.69
CA VAL A 188 11.59 14.91 10.19
C VAL A 188 11.28 16.19 9.41
N SER A 189 12.05 17.24 9.68
CA SER A 189 11.91 18.52 8.99
C SER A 189 13.25 19.25 9.01
N ASP A 190 13.58 19.88 7.89
CA ASP A 190 14.68 20.87 7.81
C ASP A 190 14.23 22.26 8.28
N TYR A 191 12.97 22.43 8.64
CA TYR A 191 12.38 23.67 9.14
C TYR A 191 12.21 23.59 10.65
N ASP A 192 12.33 24.74 11.32
CA ASP A 192 11.92 24.88 12.72
C ASP A 192 10.39 24.77 12.80
N LEU A 193 9.94 23.65 13.35
CA LEU A 193 8.51 23.43 13.57
C LEU A 193 8.03 24.23 14.77
N PRO A 194 6.88 24.94 14.68
CA PRO A 194 6.38 25.71 15.79
C PRO A 194 6.01 24.85 16.99
N GLU A 195 6.03 25.46 18.17
CA GLU A 195 5.55 24.82 19.40
C GLU A 195 4.11 24.32 19.23
N GLY A 196 3.83 23.11 19.68
CA GLY A 196 2.54 22.46 19.54
C GLY A 196 2.28 21.81 18.15
N PHE A 197 3.17 21.97 17.17
CA PHE A 197 2.98 21.35 15.85
C PHE A 197 3.04 19.82 15.94
N VAL A 198 4.04 19.29 16.61
CA VAL A 198 4.26 17.84 16.74
C VAL A 198 3.18 17.22 17.61
N GLU A 199 2.77 17.87 18.67
CA GLU A 199 1.64 17.46 19.52
C GLU A 199 0.35 17.42 18.72
N ALA A 200 0.05 18.46 17.94
CA ALA A 200 -1.15 18.51 17.12
C ALA A 200 -1.14 17.48 15.98
N LEU A 201 0.05 17.18 15.43
CA LEU A 201 0.22 16.17 14.39
C LEU A 201 -0.06 14.77 14.90
N PHE A 202 0.23 14.45 16.14
CA PHE A 202 0.11 13.11 16.72
C PHE A 202 -0.95 13.02 17.84
N ASP A 203 -1.83 14.00 17.95
CA ASP A 203 -2.98 13.96 18.87
C ASP A 203 -4.12 13.13 18.28
N PHE A 204 -3.89 11.82 18.21
CA PHE A 204 -4.92 10.89 17.76
C PHE A 204 -5.90 10.60 18.90
N SER A 205 -7.17 10.83 18.68
CA SER A 205 -8.19 10.31 19.60
C SER A 205 -8.25 8.78 19.51
N ILE A 206 -8.43 8.09 20.65
CA ILE A 206 -8.52 6.62 20.74
C ILE A 206 -9.61 6.08 19.79
N ASN A 207 -10.67 6.85 19.54
CA ASN A 207 -11.76 6.47 18.65
C ASN A 207 -11.44 6.61 17.15
N GLU A 208 -10.35 7.29 16.82
CA GLU A 208 -9.90 7.52 15.43
C GLU A 208 -8.93 6.47 14.95
N LEU A 209 -8.35 5.71 15.87
CA LEU A 209 -7.42 4.64 15.57
C LEU A 209 -8.16 3.33 15.28
N PRO A 210 -7.62 2.47 14.41
CA PRO A 210 -8.12 1.12 14.23
C PRO A 210 -8.14 0.37 15.57
N THR A 211 -9.23 -0.38 15.83
CA THR A 211 -9.33 -1.25 17.00
C THR A 211 -8.19 -2.26 16.99
N GLY A 212 -7.29 -2.20 17.96
CA GLY A 212 -6.12 -3.09 18.06
C GLY A 212 -4.78 -2.36 18.19
N ILE A 213 -4.70 -1.06 17.86
CA ILE A 213 -3.52 -0.25 18.17
C ILE A 213 -3.60 0.13 19.64
N ALA A 214 -2.73 -0.46 20.45
CA ALA A 214 -2.74 -0.22 21.90
C ALA A 214 -2.19 1.17 22.26
N GLN A 215 -1.17 1.66 21.52
CA GLN A 215 -0.50 2.93 21.82
C GLN A 215 0.22 3.47 20.58
N ILE A 216 0.17 4.80 20.38
CA ILE A 216 1.04 5.53 19.46
C ILE A 216 2.08 6.29 20.28
N TYR A 217 3.32 6.20 19.85
CA TYR A 217 4.44 6.88 20.47
C TYR A 217 5.12 7.80 19.45
N VAL A 218 5.45 9.01 19.87
CA VAL A 218 6.34 9.87 19.10
C VAL A 218 7.79 9.50 19.42
N SER A 219 8.55 9.15 18.40
CA SER A 219 9.93 8.69 18.54
C SER A 219 10.86 9.44 17.58
N LYS A 220 12.10 9.72 18.04
CA LYS A 220 13.15 10.24 17.15
C LYS A 220 13.64 9.20 16.13
N ASN A 221 13.47 7.90 16.45
CA ASN A 221 13.81 6.78 15.58
C ASN A 221 12.62 5.82 15.54
N PRO A 222 11.52 6.17 14.86
CA PRO A 222 10.32 5.36 14.84
C PRO A 222 10.55 4.06 14.07
N SER A 223 9.86 3.03 14.51
CA SER A 223 9.89 1.71 13.87
C SER A 223 8.79 1.52 12.82
N PHE A 224 7.87 2.49 12.66
CA PHE A 224 6.71 2.36 11.79
C PHE A 224 6.68 3.39 10.65
N ALA A 225 6.68 4.69 10.95
CA ALA A 225 6.65 5.71 9.92
C ALA A 225 7.28 7.05 10.34
N TYR A 226 7.81 7.77 9.34
CA TYR A 226 8.15 9.19 9.45
C TYR A 226 7.17 10.05 8.67
N VAL A 227 6.81 11.20 9.24
CA VAL A 227 6.25 12.33 8.51
C VAL A 227 7.41 13.25 8.17
N VAL A 228 7.78 13.29 6.91
CA VAL A 228 8.84 14.17 6.38
C VAL A 228 8.18 15.44 5.90
N VAL A 229 8.49 16.58 6.53
CA VAL A 229 7.98 17.89 6.14
C VAL A 229 8.99 18.56 5.21
N ASP A 230 8.67 18.58 3.92
CA ASP A 230 9.56 19.13 2.88
C ASP A 230 9.39 20.64 2.69
N LYS A 231 8.22 21.18 3.05
CA LYS A 231 7.93 22.60 2.87
C LYS A 231 6.90 23.09 3.89
N LEU A 232 7.23 24.22 4.49
CA LEU A 232 6.34 25.08 5.26
C LEU A 232 6.22 26.43 4.55
N SER A 233 5.02 26.91 4.35
CA SER A 233 4.78 28.25 3.80
C SER A 233 3.58 28.92 4.43
N VAL A 234 3.73 30.20 4.79
CA VAL A 234 2.64 31.02 5.27
C VAL A 234 2.57 32.26 4.40
N THR A 235 1.38 32.57 3.87
CA THR A 235 1.17 33.78 3.08
C THR A 235 1.10 34.99 4.01
N PRO A 236 1.58 36.17 3.57
CA PRO A 236 1.32 37.41 4.29
C PRO A 236 -0.20 37.65 4.37
N VAL A 237 -0.60 38.43 5.36
CA VAL A 237 -2.01 38.86 5.48
C VAL A 237 -2.38 39.66 4.24
N ARG A 238 -3.44 39.24 3.57
CA ARG A 238 -4.04 39.99 2.46
C ARG A 238 -5.34 40.62 2.96
N LEU A 239 -5.48 41.94 2.76
CA LEU A 239 -6.70 42.70 3.00
C LEU A 239 -7.23 43.15 1.64
N ASP A 240 -8.32 42.60 1.23
CA ASP A 240 -9.07 43.05 0.05
C ASP A 240 -10.13 44.04 0.53
N GLU A 241 -10.28 45.19 -0.15
CA GLU A 241 -11.17 46.27 0.22
C GLU A 241 -12.01 46.64 -1.00
N VAL A 242 -13.34 46.74 -0.80
CA VAL A 242 -14.30 47.19 -1.82
C VAL A 242 -15.17 48.26 -1.22
N THR A 243 -15.09 49.50 -1.77
CA THR A 243 -15.89 50.63 -1.32
C THR A 243 -16.95 50.98 -2.37
N PHE A 244 -18.18 51.19 -1.93
CA PHE A 244 -19.28 51.64 -2.74
C PHE A 244 -20.20 52.59 -1.94
N LYS A 245 -21.15 53.24 -2.62
CA LYS A 245 -22.07 54.18 -1.99
C LYS A 245 -23.50 53.69 -2.10
N GLU A 246 -24.25 53.83 -1.02
CA GLU A 246 -25.68 53.60 -0.97
C GLU A 246 -26.41 54.91 -0.62
N SER A 247 -27.67 55.04 -1.03
CA SER A 247 -28.50 56.19 -0.74
C SER A 247 -29.95 55.80 -0.52
N ASN A 248 -30.59 56.50 0.42
CA ASN A 248 -32.01 56.38 0.67
C ASN A 248 -32.64 57.82 0.83
N GLY A 249 -33.29 58.25 -0.19
CA GLY A 249 -33.77 59.69 -0.27
C GLY A 249 -32.57 60.64 -0.30
N ASN A 250 -32.49 61.55 0.65
CA ASN A 250 -31.42 62.55 0.78
C ASN A 250 -30.26 62.08 1.66
N LYS A 251 -30.31 60.85 2.20
CA LYS A 251 -29.27 60.26 3.03
C LYS A 251 -28.29 59.45 2.16
N MET A 252 -27.04 59.57 2.46
CA MET A 252 -25.94 58.83 1.79
C MET A 252 -25.04 58.16 2.79
N VAL A 253 -24.53 57.03 2.42
CA VAL A 253 -23.53 56.25 3.17
C VAL A 253 -22.50 55.70 2.22
N GLU A 254 -21.24 55.75 2.64
CA GLU A 254 -20.14 55.04 2.02
C GLU A 254 -19.93 53.73 2.79
N VAL A 255 -20.02 52.62 2.07
CA VAL A 255 -19.90 51.26 2.61
C VAL A 255 -18.55 50.69 2.16
N THR A 256 -17.79 50.14 3.07
CA THR A 256 -16.55 49.47 2.75
C THR A 256 -16.57 48.03 3.27
N ASP A 257 -16.53 47.10 2.35
CA ASP A 257 -16.41 45.66 2.63
C ASP A 257 -14.94 45.29 2.65
N TYR A 258 -14.52 44.63 3.71
CA TYR A 258 -13.17 44.09 3.90
C TYR A 258 -13.18 42.59 3.92
N THR A 259 -12.19 41.98 3.25
CA THR A 259 -11.89 40.54 3.35
C THR A 259 -10.43 40.36 3.77
N GLN A 260 -10.22 39.86 4.96
CA GLN A 260 -8.91 39.44 5.47
C GLN A 260 -8.67 37.98 5.12
N LYS A 261 -7.49 37.67 4.55
CA LYS A 261 -7.10 36.30 4.22
C LYS A 261 -5.67 36.02 4.63
N LYS A 262 -5.42 34.80 5.11
CA LYS A 262 -4.09 34.28 5.37
C LYS A 262 -4.13 32.76 5.27
N THR A 263 -3.10 32.15 4.70
CA THR A 263 -3.04 30.69 4.56
C THR A 263 -1.68 30.18 5.02
N ALA A 264 -1.69 28.97 5.61
CA ALA A 264 -0.50 28.18 5.89
C ALA A 264 -0.61 26.86 5.16
N THR A 265 0.43 26.46 4.45
CA THR A 265 0.52 25.19 3.72
C THR A 265 1.69 24.39 4.23
N VAL A 266 1.44 23.12 4.51
CA VAL A 266 2.44 22.11 4.89
C VAL A 266 2.41 21.01 3.85
N SER A 267 3.53 20.69 3.25
CA SER A 267 3.66 19.60 2.30
C SER A 267 4.89 18.74 2.55
N GLY A 268 4.82 17.49 2.11
CA GLY A 268 5.89 16.53 2.31
C GLY A 268 5.46 15.12 1.96
N THR A 269 6.06 14.16 2.64
CA THR A 269 5.80 12.73 2.44
C THR A 269 5.64 11.99 3.77
N ILE A 270 4.80 10.96 3.77
CA ILE A 270 4.75 9.99 4.86
C ILE A 270 5.54 8.76 4.39
N GLU A 271 6.61 8.44 5.07
CA GLU A 271 7.48 7.31 4.78
C GLU A 271 7.21 6.18 5.75
N TYR A 272 6.84 5.01 5.23
CA TYR A 272 6.50 3.82 6.00
C TYR A 272 7.62 2.79 5.94
N PHE A 273 7.84 2.07 7.07
CA PHE A 273 8.86 1.03 7.21
C PHE A 273 8.19 -0.32 7.53
N PRO A 274 7.74 -1.09 6.55
CA PRO A 274 7.26 -2.44 6.82
C PRO A 274 8.41 -3.32 7.32
N LYS A 275 8.21 -4.05 8.41
CA LYS A 275 9.22 -4.84 9.15
C LYS A 275 10.03 -5.85 8.31
N CYS A 276 9.62 -6.16 7.09
CA CYS A 276 10.18 -7.24 6.28
C CYS A 276 10.83 -6.81 4.97
N GLU A 277 10.83 -5.54 4.60
CA GLU A 277 11.34 -5.13 3.29
C GLU A 277 12.26 -3.90 3.38
N CYS A 278 13.40 -3.97 2.67
CA CYS A 278 14.29 -2.84 2.44
C CYS A 278 13.67 -1.80 1.47
N ARG A 279 12.36 -1.70 1.39
CA ARG A 279 11.65 -0.75 0.55
C ARG A 279 10.88 0.21 1.42
N PHE A 280 11.20 1.47 1.28
CA PHE A 280 10.43 2.58 1.83
C PHE A 280 9.22 2.82 0.92
N TYR A 281 8.06 3.03 1.54
CA TYR A 281 6.89 3.50 0.83
C TYR A 281 6.67 4.96 1.22
N SER A 282 6.49 5.81 0.24
CA SER A 282 6.32 7.23 0.43
C SER A 282 4.98 7.68 -0.15
N VAL A 283 4.17 8.33 0.66
CA VAL A 283 2.88 8.90 0.27
C VAL A 283 2.98 10.42 0.37
N PRO A 284 2.88 11.16 -0.73
CA PRO A 284 2.94 12.62 -0.68
C PRO A 284 1.67 13.19 -0.02
N PHE A 285 1.83 14.30 0.69
CA PHE A 285 0.73 15.07 1.24
C PHE A 285 0.91 16.58 1.01
N GLU A 286 -0.21 17.28 0.94
CA GLU A 286 -0.29 18.73 1.04
C GLU A 286 -1.55 19.09 1.82
N VAL A 287 -1.39 19.84 2.91
CA VAL A 287 -2.48 20.33 3.74
C VAL A 287 -2.40 21.83 3.89
N THR A 288 -3.57 22.48 3.87
CA THR A 288 -3.66 23.93 3.96
C THR A 288 -4.63 24.33 5.07
N SER A 289 -4.18 25.19 5.96
CA SER A 289 -5.02 25.93 6.90
C SER A 289 -5.25 27.34 6.35
N ALA A 290 -6.51 27.79 6.33
CA ALA A 290 -6.87 29.08 5.80
C ALA A 290 -7.71 29.87 6.83
N PHE A 291 -7.30 31.10 7.05
CA PHE A 291 -8.08 32.10 7.76
C PHE A 291 -8.76 33.01 6.75
N LYS A 292 -10.05 33.25 6.94
CA LYS A 292 -10.83 34.26 6.21
C LYS A 292 -11.77 34.97 7.17
N ASN A 293 -11.75 36.28 7.13
CA ASN A 293 -12.70 37.11 7.89
C ASN A 293 -13.24 38.21 6.98
N ASP A 294 -14.55 38.25 6.84
CA ASP A 294 -15.26 39.28 6.11
C ASP A 294 -15.98 40.20 7.11
N TYR A 295 -15.78 41.49 6.97
CA TYR A 295 -16.49 42.51 7.78
C TYR A 295 -16.74 43.76 6.98
N THR A 296 -17.75 44.57 7.41
CA THR A 296 -18.19 45.77 6.72
C THR A 296 -18.15 46.95 7.67
N THR A 297 -17.68 48.09 7.16
CA THR A 297 -17.74 49.35 7.88
C THR A 297 -18.53 50.38 7.05
N ILE A 298 -19.08 51.40 7.72
CA ILE A 298 -19.79 52.48 7.05
C ILE A 298 -19.30 53.84 7.52
N LYS A 299 -19.36 54.80 6.60
CA LYS A 299 -19.11 56.20 6.89
C LYS A 299 -20.27 57.02 6.33
N GLY A 300 -21.08 57.64 7.19
CA GLY A 300 -22.27 58.38 6.83
C GLY A 300 -23.53 57.93 7.57
N ASP A 301 -24.70 58.17 6.99
CA ASP A 301 -25.97 57.88 7.64
C ASP A 301 -26.35 56.40 7.50
N ARG A 302 -26.44 55.70 8.63
CA ARG A 302 -26.81 54.27 8.68
C ARG A 302 -28.20 53.97 8.09
N GLU A 303 -29.12 54.96 8.10
CA GLU A 303 -30.46 54.77 7.53
C GLU A 303 -30.44 54.74 5.99
N ALA A 304 -29.33 55.11 5.37
CA ALA A 304 -29.13 55.00 3.94
C ALA A 304 -28.67 53.59 3.50
N CYS A 305 -28.32 52.70 4.46
CA CYS A 305 -27.88 51.34 4.17
C CYS A 305 -29.05 50.46 3.72
N SER A 306 -28.80 49.61 2.75
CA SER A 306 -29.68 48.50 2.37
C SER A 306 -29.81 47.47 3.51
N ALA A 307 -30.88 46.67 3.48
CA ALA A 307 -31.06 45.57 4.43
C ALA A 307 -29.90 44.56 4.40
N GLU A 308 -29.32 44.35 3.22
CA GLU A 308 -28.17 43.49 3.03
C GLU A 308 -26.93 44.05 3.72
N THR A 309 -26.61 45.33 3.52
CA THR A 309 -25.50 46.02 4.17
C THR A 309 -25.68 46.03 5.68
N LEU A 310 -26.89 46.29 6.19
CA LEU A 310 -27.18 46.23 7.62
C LEU A 310 -26.92 44.88 8.24
N SER A 311 -27.20 43.80 7.52
CA SER A 311 -26.90 42.44 7.99
C SER A 311 -25.38 42.16 8.09
N ARG A 312 -24.59 42.68 7.15
CA ARG A 312 -23.12 42.55 7.13
C ARG A 312 -22.41 43.37 8.20
N LEU A 313 -23.01 44.46 8.66
CA LEU A 313 -22.48 45.28 9.74
C LEU A 313 -22.42 44.57 11.10
N ASN A 314 -23.03 43.40 11.24
CA ASN A 314 -22.94 42.57 12.45
C ASN A 314 -21.57 41.84 12.55
N SER A 315 -20.86 41.67 11.42
CA SER A 315 -19.53 41.12 11.38
C SER A 315 -18.49 42.16 11.83
N LYS A 316 -17.56 41.72 12.69
CA LYS A 316 -16.51 42.60 13.21
C LYS A 316 -15.13 42.10 12.76
N PRO A 317 -14.15 42.98 12.64
CA PRO A 317 -12.77 42.54 12.44
C PRO A 317 -12.35 41.64 13.59
N VAL A 318 -11.77 40.48 13.27
CA VAL A 318 -11.15 39.59 14.25
C VAL A 318 -9.64 39.62 14.09
N PRO A 319 -8.89 39.41 15.17
CA PRO A 319 -7.43 39.31 15.09
C PRO A 319 -7.01 38.22 14.10
N VAL A 320 -6.07 38.57 13.22
CA VAL A 320 -5.49 37.59 12.30
C VAL A 320 -4.66 36.58 13.08
N PRO A 321 -4.83 35.26 12.88
CA PRO A 321 -4.02 34.27 13.54
C PRO A 321 -2.52 34.45 13.27
N THR A 322 -1.69 34.05 14.24
CA THR A 322 -0.23 34.01 14.05
C THR A 322 0.13 32.94 13.02
N ASP A 323 1.32 33.01 12.44
CA ASP A 323 1.85 32.02 11.54
C ASP A 323 1.89 30.63 12.21
N GLU A 324 2.35 30.60 13.45
CA GLU A 324 2.41 29.41 14.29
C GLU A 324 1.04 28.75 14.48
N SER A 325 0.02 29.55 14.84
CA SER A 325 -1.35 29.05 15.03
C SER A 325 -1.90 28.39 13.76
N LEU A 326 -1.68 29.00 12.59
CA LEU A 326 -2.13 28.42 11.32
C LEU A 326 -1.37 27.16 10.94
N LEU A 327 -0.08 27.07 11.26
CA LEU A 327 0.72 25.87 11.04
C LEU A 327 0.29 24.73 11.97
N VAL A 328 -0.03 25.02 13.23
CA VAL A 328 -0.59 24.03 14.17
C VAL A 328 -1.96 23.53 13.68
N ASP A 329 -2.80 24.40 13.14
CA ASP A 329 -4.07 23.98 12.54
C ASP A 329 -3.88 23.14 11.25
N ALA A 330 -2.82 23.40 10.48
CA ALA A 330 -2.46 22.55 9.36
C ALA A 330 -1.97 21.17 9.85
N ALA A 331 -1.22 21.12 10.96
CA ALA A 331 -0.81 19.86 11.58
C ALA A 331 -2.00 19.00 12.03
N LYS A 332 -3.06 19.60 12.58
CA LYS A 332 -4.31 18.87 12.90
C LYS A 332 -4.97 18.27 11.65
N LYS A 333 -5.00 19.01 10.55
CA LYS A 333 -5.53 18.48 9.29
C LYS A 333 -4.67 17.35 8.72
N LEU A 334 -3.35 17.42 8.92
CA LEU A 334 -2.45 16.33 8.56
C LEU A 334 -2.67 15.11 9.46
N ASN A 335 -2.93 15.30 10.75
CA ASN A 335 -3.36 14.24 11.65
C ASN A 335 -4.61 13.53 11.14
N ASP A 336 -5.67 14.29 10.76
CA ASP A 336 -6.90 13.73 10.20
C ASP A 336 -6.63 12.90 8.93
N LEU A 337 -5.72 13.38 8.08
CA LEU A 337 -5.31 12.69 6.86
C LEU A 337 -4.59 11.37 7.19
N ILE A 338 -3.63 11.39 8.12
CA ILE A 338 -2.93 10.19 8.59
C ILE A 338 -3.92 9.21 9.19
N ALA A 339 -4.80 9.66 10.08
CA ALA A 339 -5.84 8.83 10.69
C ALA A 339 -6.79 8.21 9.64
N ALA A 340 -7.11 8.94 8.57
CA ALA A 340 -7.91 8.43 7.46
C ALA A 340 -7.16 7.36 6.64
N GLU A 341 -5.87 7.56 6.38
CA GLU A 341 -5.03 6.53 5.71
C GLU A 341 -4.89 5.27 6.55
N LEU A 342 -4.69 5.41 7.86
CA LEU A 342 -4.59 4.28 8.77
C LEU A 342 -5.90 3.47 8.87
N ARG A 343 -7.06 4.07 8.57
CA ARG A 343 -8.38 3.42 8.57
C ARG A 343 -8.74 2.71 7.27
N LYS A 344 -8.10 3.05 6.15
CA LYS A 344 -8.32 2.40 4.85
C LYS A 344 -7.76 0.99 4.82
#